data_6b87481fc78a3c8e82a799d625436b1a
#
_entry.id   6b87481fc78a3c8e82a799d625436b1a
#
_cell.length_a   1.000
_cell.length_b   1.000
_cell.length_c   1.000
_cell.angle_alpha   90.00
_cell.angle_beta   90.00
_cell.angle_gamma   90.00
#
_symmetry.space_group_name_H-M   'P 1'
#
loop_
_entity.id
_entity.type
_entity.pdbx_description
1 polymer ?
#
loop_
_entity_poly.entity_id
_entity_poly.type
_entity_poly.pdbx_seq_one_letter_code
_entity_poly.pdbx_strand_id
1 'polypeptide(L)'
;LQAVPSRRLTWHTLDQHPGMLSTTVDWIGPVGSGRALAEALAEWPILLFDVIEDTTESCNGQRFSHTPELGLWQGEINSSGDVVVSENRLRGLMRSGDIEGGLEQALGTAWDESLEPHRHGSPCGREVTWLSAVG
;
A
#
# COMPACT_ATOMS: atom_id res chain seq x y z
N LEU A 1 -15.91 9.19 5.29
CA LEU A 1 -15.32 8.09 4.50
C LEU A 1 -16.39 7.03 4.25
N GLN A 2 -17.00 7.06 3.07
CA GLN A 2 -18.06 6.10 2.72
C GLN A 2 -17.55 4.89 1.92
N ALA A 3 -16.23 4.71 1.85
CA ALA A 3 -15.65 3.75 0.94
C ALA A 3 -15.57 2.31 1.48
N VAL A 4 -15.82 2.09 2.76
CA VAL A 4 -15.78 0.73 3.31
C VAL A 4 -17.22 0.26 3.50
N PRO A 5 -17.66 -0.75 2.74
CA PRO A 5 -18.98 -1.31 2.98
C PRO A 5 -19.00 -1.89 4.40
N SER A 6 -20.11 -1.70 5.07
CA SER A 6 -20.36 -2.24 6.41
C SER A 6 -20.49 -3.78 6.39
N ARG A 7 -19.57 -4.44 5.71
CA ARG A 7 -19.48 -5.90 5.72
C ARG A 7 -18.71 -6.37 6.93
N ARG A 8 -19.16 -7.45 7.50
CA ARG A 8 -18.45 -8.12 8.58
C ARG A 8 -17.08 -8.56 8.05
N LEU A 9 -16.02 -7.99 8.61
CA LEU A 9 -14.65 -8.36 8.24
C LEU A 9 -14.33 -9.74 8.80
N THR A 10 -13.69 -10.55 7.96
CA THR A 10 -13.16 -11.85 8.40
C THR A 10 -11.69 -11.70 8.74
N TRP A 11 -11.35 -11.91 9.99
CA TRP A 11 -9.99 -11.82 10.48
C TRP A 11 -9.32 -13.18 10.49
N HIS A 12 -8.06 -13.20 10.07
CA HIS A 12 -7.23 -14.40 10.03
C HIS A 12 -6.00 -14.22 10.90
N THR A 13 -5.59 -15.31 11.56
CA THR A 13 -4.31 -15.34 12.26
C THR A 13 -3.17 -15.55 11.27
N LEU A 14 -2.01 -14.95 11.58
CA LEU A 14 -0.80 -15.14 10.80
C LEU A 14 0.09 -16.18 11.47
N ASP A 15 0.41 -17.26 10.77
CA ASP A 15 1.20 -18.37 11.31
C ASP A 15 2.58 -17.94 11.79
N GLN A 16 3.18 -16.97 11.10
CA GLN A 16 4.53 -16.46 11.40
C GLN A 16 4.53 -15.35 12.46
N HIS A 17 3.37 -14.82 12.80
CA HIS A 17 3.24 -13.71 13.74
C HIS A 17 2.07 -13.95 14.70
N PRO A 18 2.28 -14.84 15.72
CA PRO A 18 1.23 -15.10 16.70
C PRO A 18 0.82 -13.80 17.42
N GLY A 19 -0.47 -13.60 17.57
CA GLY A 19 -1.04 -12.39 18.16
C GLY A 19 -1.37 -11.29 17.16
N MET A 20 -1.07 -11.47 15.89
CA MET A 20 -1.49 -10.56 14.83
C MET A 20 -2.70 -11.11 14.08
N LEU A 21 -3.63 -10.23 13.76
CA LEU A 21 -4.79 -10.54 12.96
C LEU A 21 -4.70 -9.78 11.62
N SER A 22 -5.11 -10.44 10.56
CA SER A 22 -5.09 -9.90 9.21
C SER A 22 -6.46 -10.02 8.56
N THR A 23 -6.85 -9.01 7.82
CA THR A 23 -8.06 -9.05 7.00
C THR A 23 -7.80 -8.38 5.66
N THR A 24 -8.57 -8.76 4.67
CA THR A 24 -8.54 -8.21 3.34
C THR A 24 -9.91 -7.66 3.00
N VAL A 25 -9.95 -6.45 2.46
CA VAL A 25 -11.18 -5.74 2.16
C VAL A 25 -11.16 -5.26 0.72
N ASP A 26 -12.12 -5.71 -0.08
CA ASP A 26 -12.38 -5.11 -1.39
C ASP A 26 -13.26 -3.87 -1.21
N TRP A 27 -12.89 -2.81 -1.89
CA TRP A 27 -13.61 -1.56 -1.78
C TRP A 27 -13.81 -0.90 -3.15
N ILE A 28 -14.85 -0.08 -3.23
CA ILE A 28 -15.17 0.71 -4.42
C ILE A 28 -15.41 2.14 -3.97
N GLY A 29 -14.84 3.09 -4.67
CA GLY A 29 -15.01 4.51 -4.39
C GLY A 29 -14.58 5.36 -5.58
N PRO A 30 -14.85 6.67 -5.52
CA PRO A 30 -14.36 7.60 -6.53
C PRO A 30 -12.85 7.65 -6.57
N VAL A 31 -12.28 8.11 -7.68
CA VAL A 31 -10.83 8.36 -7.83
C VAL A 31 -10.37 9.28 -6.70
N GLY A 32 -9.26 8.90 -6.05
CA GLY A 32 -8.72 9.61 -4.88
C GLY A 32 -9.18 9.05 -3.53
N SER A 33 -10.12 8.12 -3.51
CA SER A 33 -10.58 7.49 -2.25
C SER A 33 -9.48 6.70 -1.56
N GLY A 34 -8.54 6.14 -2.32
CA GLY A 34 -7.41 5.41 -1.76
C GLY A 34 -6.55 6.25 -0.82
N ARG A 35 -6.26 7.49 -1.21
CA ARG A 35 -5.53 8.43 -0.36
C ARG A 35 -6.29 8.73 0.94
N ALA A 36 -7.58 9.04 0.84
CA ALA A 36 -8.39 9.34 2.00
C ALA A 36 -8.47 8.15 2.97
N LEU A 37 -8.61 6.96 2.43
CA LEU A 37 -8.62 5.72 3.22
C LEU A 37 -7.27 5.49 3.89
N ALA A 38 -6.18 5.62 3.15
CA ALA A 38 -4.83 5.43 3.70
C ALA A 38 -4.51 6.44 4.81
N GLU A 39 -4.85 7.70 4.61
CA GLU A 39 -4.65 8.74 5.62
C GLU A 39 -5.47 8.48 6.88
N ALA A 40 -6.71 8.03 6.74
CA ALA A 40 -7.55 7.66 7.87
C ALA A 40 -7.00 6.46 8.64
N LEU A 41 -6.53 5.43 7.94
CA LEU A 41 -5.92 4.26 8.57
C LEU A 41 -4.58 4.59 9.24
N ALA A 42 -3.81 5.51 8.68
CA ALA A 42 -2.53 5.93 9.24
C ALA A 42 -2.66 6.69 10.57
N GLU A 43 -3.86 7.15 10.92
CA GLU A 43 -4.14 7.68 12.25
C GLU A 43 -3.99 6.62 13.36
N TRP A 44 -4.01 5.35 12.99
CA TRP A 44 -3.73 4.24 13.89
C TRP A 44 -2.29 3.75 13.67
N PRO A 45 -1.32 4.26 14.44
CA PRO A 45 0.11 4.03 14.18
C PRO A 45 0.55 2.58 14.20
N ILE A 46 -0.20 1.71 14.88
CA ILE A 46 0.13 0.27 15.02
C ILE A 46 -0.24 -0.56 13.80
N LEU A 47 -0.99 -0.01 12.84
CA LEU A 47 -1.42 -0.77 11.67
C LEU A 47 -0.31 -0.96 10.66
N LEU A 48 -0.23 -2.19 10.15
CA LEU A 48 0.49 -2.50 8.91
C LEU A 48 -0.57 -2.66 7.82
N PHE A 49 -0.47 -1.92 6.74
CA PHE A 49 -1.45 -2.03 5.66
C PHE A 49 -0.89 -1.66 4.30
N ASP A 50 -1.53 -2.19 3.28
CA ASP A 50 -1.48 -1.69 1.90
C ASP A 50 -2.88 -1.25 1.50
N VAL A 51 -3.00 -0.08 0.90
CA VAL A 51 -4.21 0.35 0.19
C VAL A 51 -3.85 0.48 -1.28
N ILE A 52 -4.61 -0.18 -2.12
CA ILE A 52 -4.39 -0.18 -3.57
C ILE A 52 -5.62 0.40 -4.26
N GLU A 53 -5.41 1.45 -5.03
CA GLU A 53 -6.40 2.03 -5.91
C GLU A 53 -6.01 1.71 -7.34
N ASP A 54 -6.90 1.02 -8.05
CA ASP A 54 -6.65 0.54 -9.40
C ASP A 54 -6.46 1.66 -10.42
N THR A 55 -5.76 1.34 -11.51
CA THR A 55 -5.71 2.20 -12.68
C THR A 55 -7.09 2.38 -13.29
N THR A 56 -7.31 3.55 -13.87
CA THR A 56 -8.46 3.82 -14.73
C THR A 56 -7.99 3.97 -16.17
N GLU A 57 -8.91 4.19 -17.10
CA GLU A 57 -8.56 4.43 -18.51
C GLU A 57 -7.69 5.68 -18.68
N SER A 58 -7.78 6.63 -17.78
CA SER A 58 -7.11 7.93 -17.91
C SER A 58 -6.02 8.17 -16.88
N CYS A 59 -5.91 7.33 -15.86
CA CYS A 59 -4.97 7.53 -14.75
C CYS A 59 -4.33 6.23 -14.32
N ASN A 60 -3.06 6.31 -13.93
CA ASN A 60 -2.42 5.22 -13.22
C ASN A 60 -3.04 5.05 -11.82
N GLY A 61 -2.86 3.87 -11.25
CA GLY A 61 -3.30 3.58 -9.89
C GLY A 61 -2.33 4.13 -8.85
N GLN A 62 -2.68 3.92 -7.60
CA GLN A 62 -1.89 4.35 -6.45
C GLN A 62 -1.76 3.21 -5.44
N ARG A 63 -0.61 3.09 -4.83
CA ARG A 63 -0.39 2.21 -3.69
C ARG A 63 0.03 3.04 -2.49
N PHE A 64 -0.58 2.75 -1.36
CA PHE A 64 -0.24 3.35 -0.07
C PHE A 64 0.17 2.22 0.87
N SER A 65 1.35 2.31 1.44
CA SER A 65 1.86 1.29 2.36
C SER A 65 2.22 1.94 3.69
N HIS A 66 1.91 1.28 4.77
CA HIS A 66 2.16 1.81 6.11
C HIS A 66 2.70 0.72 7.03
N THR A 67 3.72 1.10 7.79
CA THR A 67 4.20 0.34 8.94
C THR A 67 4.37 1.27 10.14
N PRO A 68 4.29 0.75 11.37
CA PRO A 68 4.52 1.58 12.56
C PRO A 68 5.87 2.27 12.60
N GLU A 69 6.90 1.64 12.03
CA GLU A 69 8.27 2.16 12.06
C GLU A 69 8.55 3.16 10.94
N LEU A 70 8.00 2.91 9.76
CA LEU A 70 8.33 3.68 8.55
C LEU A 70 7.31 4.77 8.22
N GLY A 71 6.11 4.68 8.79
CA GLY A 71 5.03 5.59 8.46
C GLY A 71 4.36 5.26 7.12
N LEU A 72 3.75 6.26 6.50
CA LEU A 72 3.00 6.12 5.26
C LEU A 72 3.86 6.43 4.03
N TRP A 73 3.82 5.53 3.06
CA TRP A 73 4.44 5.68 1.74
C TRP A 73 3.36 5.68 0.67
N GLN A 74 3.61 6.42 -0.40
CA GLN A 74 2.74 6.45 -1.58
C GLN A 74 3.57 6.28 -2.84
N GLY A 75 3.09 5.44 -3.75
CA GLY A 75 3.65 5.28 -5.08
C GLY A 75 2.57 5.13 -6.13
N GLU A 76 2.89 5.55 -7.34
CA GLU A 76 2.05 5.35 -8.50
C GLU A 76 2.29 3.95 -9.06
N ILE A 77 1.24 3.28 -9.51
CA ILE A 77 1.32 1.93 -10.09
C ILE A 77 0.66 1.89 -11.47
N ASN A 78 1.15 0.98 -12.31
CA ASN A 78 0.54 0.70 -13.60
C ASN A 78 -0.56 -0.38 -13.48
N SER A 79 -1.15 -0.75 -14.60
CA SER A 79 -2.21 -1.77 -14.64
C SER A 79 -1.75 -3.18 -14.22
N SER A 80 -0.45 -3.43 -14.25
CA SER A 80 0.13 -4.69 -13.76
C SER A 80 0.45 -4.68 -12.27
N GLY A 81 0.25 -3.54 -11.60
CA GLY A 81 0.56 -3.38 -10.18
C GLY A 81 2.01 -3.00 -9.90
N ASP A 82 2.81 -2.76 -10.93
CA ASP A 82 4.20 -2.32 -10.76
C ASP A 82 4.26 -0.85 -10.39
N VAL A 83 5.16 -0.51 -9.45
CA VAL A 83 5.47 0.88 -9.14
C VAL A 83 6.14 1.53 -10.34
N VAL A 84 5.65 2.70 -10.73
CA VAL A 84 6.22 3.48 -11.82
C VAL A 84 6.79 4.79 -11.29
N VAL A 85 7.93 5.18 -11.81
CA VAL A 85 8.62 6.41 -11.41
C VAL A 85 8.73 7.31 -12.63
N SER A 86 8.26 8.55 -12.51
CA SER A 86 8.25 9.48 -13.63
C SER A 86 9.68 9.85 -14.08
N GLU A 87 9.81 10.17 -15.36
CA GLU A 87 11.06 10.63 -15.96
C GLU A 87 11.64 11.84 -15.22
N ASN A 88 10.79 12.80 -14.89
CA ASN A 88 11.22 14.00 -14.16
C ASN A 88 11.77 13.68 -12.78
N ARG A 89 11.16 12.75 -12.08
CA ARG A 89 11.63 12.31 -10.78
C ARG A 89 12.99 11.59 -10.90
N LEU A 90 13.13 10.73 -11.89
CA LEU A 90 14.40 10.05 -12.17
C LEU A 90 15.52 11.05 -12.48
N ARG A 91 15.25 12.07 -13.29
CA ARG A 91 16.22 13.14 -13.58
C ARG A 91 16.59 13.93 -12.34
N GLY A 92 15.62 14.21 -11.46
CA GLY A 92 15.87 14.85 -10.18
C GLY A 92 16.79 14.03 -9.28
N LEU A 93 16.60 12.71 -9.23
CA LEU A 93 17.45 11.78 -8.48
C LEU A 93 18.87 11.76 -9.03
N MET A 94 19.03 11.76 -10.34
CA MET A 94 20.35 11.83 -10.98
C MET A 94 21.12 13.08 -10.60
N ARG A 95 20.44 14.21 -10.43
CA ARG A 95 21.05 15.48 -10.02
C ARG A 95 21.39 15.53 -8.53
N SER A 96 20.66 14.78 -7.70
CA SER A 96 20.86 14.80 -6.25
C SER A 96 22.14 14.09 -5.79
N GLY A 97 22.72 13.24 -6.63
CA GLY A 97 23.93 12.46 -6.32
C GLY A 97 23.68 11.20 -5.50
N ASP A 98 22.48 10.96 -4.99
CA ASP A 98 22.10 9.74 -4.29
C ASP A 98 20.99 9.02 -5.07
N ILE A 99 21.37 8.41 -6.18
CA ILE A 99 20.43 7.71 -7.05
C ILE A 99 19.89 6.46 -6.36
N GLU A 100 20.74 5.68 -5.73
CA GLU A 100 20.35 4.41 -5.12
C GLU A 100 19.33 4.60 -3.99
N GLY A 101 19.66 5.44 -3.01
CA GLY A 101 18.74 5.73 -1.89
C GLY A 101 17.44 6.38 -2.36
N GLY A 102 17.53 7.26 -3.33
CA GLY A 102 16.35 7.90 -3.92
C GLY A 102 15.44 6.94 -4.68
N LEU A 103 16.01 5.96 -5.40
CA LEU A 103 15.24 4.92 -6.09
C LEU A 103 14.60 3.95 -5.09
N GLU A 104 15.31 3.55 -4.05
CA GLU A 104 14.74 2.70 -3.00
C GLU A 104 13.53 3.36 -2.33
N GLN A 105 13.64 4.66 -2.04
CA GLN A 105 12.52 5.43 -1.49
C GLN A 105 11.37 5.54 -2.49
N ALA A 106 11.66 5.80 -3.75
CA ALA A 106 10.65 5.93 -4.80
C ALA A 106 9.90 4.63 -5.05
N LEU A 107 10.58 3.49 -4.93
CA LEU A 107 10.00 2.16 -5.09
C LEU A 107 9.33 1.63 -3.82
N GLY A 108 9.56 2.27 -2.68
CA GLY A 108 9.03 1.81 -1.41
C GLY A 108 9.67 0.52 -0.92
N THR A 109 10.94 0.30 -1.22
CA THR A 109 11.65 -0.94 -0.94
C THR A 109 11.59 -1.34 0.53
N ALA A 110 11.82 -0.40 1.45
CA ALA A 110 11.76 -0.68 2.89
C ALA A 110 10.38 -1.13 3.34
N TRP A 111 9.32 -0.51 2.80
CA TRP A 111 7.94 -0.92 3.09
C TRP A 111 7.63 -2.29 2.52
N ASP A 112 8.06 -2.58 1.30
CA ASP A 112 7.88 -3.89 0.68
C ASP A 112 8.55 -4.99 1.51
N GLU A 113 9.79 -4.80 1.92
CA GLU A 113 10.51 -5.76 2.75
C GLU A 113 9.82 -5.99 4.10
N SER A 114 9.31 -4.94 4.71
CA SER A 114 8.62 -5.04 6.00
C SER A 114 7.24 -5.68 5.90
N LEU A 115 6.54 -5.47 4.80
CA LEU A 115 5.16 -5.92 4.62
C LEU A 115 5.04 -7.29 3.97
N GLU A 116 6.02 -7.72 3.19
CA GLU A 116 5.98 -8.98 2.46
C GLU A 116 5.62 -10.19 3.32
N PRO A 117 6.19 -10.35 4.54
CA PRO A 117 5.82 -11.47 5.41
C PRO A 117 4.35 -11.48 5.85
N HIS A 118 3.68 -10.35 5.77
CA HIS A 118 2.28 -10.19 6.20
C HIS A 118 1.29 -10.26 5.03
N ARG A 119 1.80 -10.20 3.80
CA ARG A 119 0.97 -10.30 2.61
C ARG A 119 0.58 -11.74 2.37
N HIS A 120 -0.72 -12.00 2.35
CA HIS A 120 -1.24 -13.26 1.84
C HIS A 120 -1.22 -13.18 0.33
N GLY A 121 -0.66 -14.19 -0.33
CA GLY A 121 -0.54 -14.22 -1.77
C GLY A 121 -1.85 -13.95 -2.46
N SER A 122 -2.04 -12.71 -2.88
CA SER A 122 -3.12 -12.39 -3.80
C SER A 122 -2.76 -12.96 -5.15
N PRO A 123 -3.70 -13.65 -5.82
CA PRO A 123 -3.45 -14.06 -7.19
C PRO A 123 -3.15 -12.82 -8.02
N CYS A 124 -2.13 -12.95 -8.86
CA CYS A 124 -1.68 -11.92 -9.78
C CYS A 124 -2.88 -11.23 -10.46
N GLY A 125 -3.00 -9.92 -10.32
CA GLY A 125 -3.98 -9.12 -11.04
C GLY A 125 -5.25 -8.74 -10.29
N ARG A 126 -5.38 -9.05 -9.01
CA ARG A 126 -6.45 -8.50 -8.16
C ARG A 126 -5.86 -7.70 -7.02
N GLU A 127 -6.25 -6.49 -6.97
CA GLU A 127 -5.81 -5.55 -5.98
C GLU A 127 -6.71 -5.61 -4.78
N VAL A 128 -6.10 -5.85 -3.67
CA VAL A 128 -6.79 -6.09 -2.43
C VAL A 128 -6.17 -5.21 -1.37
N THR A 129 -6.99 -4.45 -0.68
CA THR A 129 -6.55 -3.76 0.52
C THR A 129 -6.60 -4.74 1.67
N TRP A 130 -5.48 -4.89 2.38
CA TRP A 130 -5.44 -5.71 3.57
C TRP A 130 -4.95 -4.88 4.76
N LEU A 131 -5.37 -5.30 5.94
CA LEU A 131 -5.02 -4.67 7.20
C LEU A 131 -4.42 -5.72 8.12
N SER A 132 -3.33 -5.36 8.78
CA SER A 132 -2.77 -6.15 9.87
C SER A 132 -2.60 -5.27 11.10
N ALA A 133 -2.97 -5.81 12.23
CA ALA A 133 -2.79 -5.14 13.51
C ALA A 133 -2.44 -6.15 14.59
N VAL A 134 -1.69 -5.71 15.60
CA VAL A 134 -1.45 -6.51 16.81
C VAL A 134 -2.74 -6.52 17.60
N GLY A 135 -3.27 -7.69 17.77
CA GLY A 135 -4.52 -7.93 18.50
C GLY A 135 -4.35 -7.94 20.01
#